data_63753bf0ebc9b6b310f73f5f94b66b90
#
_entry.id   63753bf0ebc9b6b310f73f5f94b66b90
#
_cell.length_a   1.000
_cell.length_b   1.000
_cell.length_c   1.000
_cell.angle_alpha   90.00
_cell.angle_beta   90.00
_cell.angle_gamma   90.00
#
_symmetry.space_group_name_H-M   'P 1'
#
loop_
_entity.id
_entity.type
_entity.pdbx_description
1 polymer ?
#
loop_
_entity_poly.entity_id
_entity_poly.type
_entity_poly.pdbx_seq_one_letter_code
_entity_poly.pdbx_strand_id
1 'polypeptide(L)'
;MNAWTKFRLQNSMLMAMVAANLISGLSMDLLILQGDAPPPPEIMTMANFLDLTFIPIVFLISVGFTIWYERPIRRFIGHLAAGETIAGPLRRQARQRLLNEPFMLIMVSWSLWLYATLIYSGLFWLNHADPVEIHRALFRSMGNGLITVVVAFFLLESILQRWLAPVFFPAGGLSQTPRVLRIGLGLRLAALLLACNVVPLVT
;
A
#
# COMPACT_ATOMS: atom_id res chain seq x y z
N MET A 1 -0.06 24.28 16.05
CA MET A 1 -0.75 23.01 15.68
C MET A 1 -0.76 22.09 16.89
N ASN A 2 -1.89 21.45 17.24
CA ASN A 2 -1.94 20.55 18.40
C ASN A 2 -1.26 19.18 18.10
N ALA A 3 -0.91 18.43 19.18
CA ALA A 3 -0.18 17.16 19.06
C ALA A 3 -0.93 16.12 18.23
N TRP A 4 -2.26 16.05 18.35
CA TRP A 4 -3.10 15.13 17.59
C TRP A 4 -3.08 15.42 16.08
N THR A 5 -3.20 16.69 15.68
CA THR A 5 -3.12 17.10 14.27
C THR A 5 -1.75 16.78 13.67
N LYS A 6 -0.67 17.02 14.44
CA LYS A 6 0.69 16.65 14.03
C LYS A 6 0.80 15.14 13.80
N PHE A 7 0.39 14.34 14.78
CA PHE A 7 0.41 12.87 14.68
C PHE A 7 -0.37 12.37 13.47
N ARG A 8 -1.59 12.86 13.27
CA ARG A 8 -2.45 12.50 12.15
C ARG A 8 -1.80 12.81 10.80
N LEU A 9 -1.26 14.01 10.62
CA LEU A 9 -0.62 14.40 9.37
C LEU A 9 0.66 13.58 9.09
N GLN A 10 1.43 13.23 10.13
CA GLN A 10 2.65 12.45 9.98
C GLN A 10 2.43 10.97 9.68
N ASN A 11 1.29 10.41 10.06
CA ASN A 11 1.05 8.97 9.96
C ASN A 11 -0.11 8.60 9.03
N SER A 12 -0.80 9.58 8.44
CA SER A 12 -2.00 9.34 7.63
C SER A 12 -1.77 8.42 6.44
N MET A 13 -0.66 8.56 5.72
CA MET A 13 -0.32 7.72 4.57
C MET A 13 0.02 6.29 5.01
N LEU A 14 0.84 6.14 6.07
CA LEU A 14 1.14 4.85 6.65
C LEU A 14 -0.13 4.13 7.12
N MET A 15 -1.01 4.84 7.83
CA MET A 15 -2.29 4.28 8.30
C MET A 15 -3.20 3.86 7.13
N ALA A 16 -3.20 4.61 6.03
CA ALA A 16 -3.94 4.25 4.83
C ALA A 16 -3.42 2.95 4.20
N MET A 17 -2.09 2.78 4.13
CA MET A 17 -1.48 1.55 3.62
C MET A 17 -1.79 0.35 4.51
N VAL A 18 -1.72 0.50 5.83
CA VAL A 18 -2.12 -0.56 6.78
C VAL A 18 -3.59 -0.92 6.58
N ALA A 19 -4.47 0.09 6.49
CA ALA A 19 -5.90 -0.14 6.26
C ALA A 19 -6.16 -0.84 4.92
N ALA A 20 -5.48 -0.46 3.84
CA ALA A 20 -5.63 -1.09 2.54
C ALA A 20 -5.24 -2.57 2.56
N ASN A 21 -4.13 -2.92 3.23
CA ASN A 21 -3.71 -4.32 3.38
C ASN A 21 -4.69 -5.12 4.24
N LEU A 22 -5.20 -4.54 5.33
CA LEU A 22 -6.20 -5.21 6.19
C LEU A 22 -7.52 -5.44 5.43
N ILE A 23 -8.01 -4.44 4.69
CA ILE A 23 -9.23 -4.57 3.89
C ILE A 23 -9.06 -5.65 2.84
N SER A 24 -7.91 -5.70 2.16
CA SER A 24 -7.61 -6.72 1.17
C SER A 24 -7.62 -8.12 1.78
N GLY A 25 -6.88 -8.33 2.88
CA GLY A 25 -6.84 -9.62 3.57
C GLY A 25 -8.23 -10.09 3.99
N LEU A 26 -9.00 -9.24 4.68
CA LEU A 26 -10.36 -9.56 5.11
C LEU A 26 -11.31 -9.84 3.93
N SER A 27 -11.18 -9.12 2.82
CA SER A 27 -12.01 -9.33 1.64
C SER A 27 -11.75 -10.71 1.03
N MET A 28 -10.49 -11.13 0.93
CA MET A 28 -10.13 -12.45 0.41
C MET A 28 -10.55 -13.58 1.34
N ASP A 29 -10.38 -13.42 2.66
CA ASP A 29 -10.84 -14.42 3.63
C ASP A 29 -12.36 -14.63 3.54
N LEU A 30 -13.13 -13.56 3.38
CA LEU A 30 -14.57 -13.65 3.19
C LEU A 30 -14.97 -14.35 1.88
N LEU A 31 -14.24 -14.10 0.79
CA LEU A 31 -14.47 -14.74 -0.50
C LEU A 31 -14.15 -16.24 -0.44
N ILE A 32 -13.08 -16.62 0.26
CA ILE A 32 -12.70 -18.02 0.46
C ILE A 32 -13.75 -18.79 1.27
N LEU A 33 -14.30 -18.18 2.32
CA LEU A 33 -15.34 -18.81 3.14
C LEU A 33 -16.63 -19.12 2.36
N GLN A 34 -16.86 -18.47 1.22
CA GLN A 34 -18.08 -18.63 0.43
C GLN A 34 -18.00 -19.70 -0.66
N GLY A 35 -16.83 -20.14 -1.08
CA GLY A 35 -16.74 -20.92 -2.32
C GLY A 35 -15.84 -22.15 -2.34
N ASP A 36 -14.87 -22.29 -1.50
CA ASP A 36 -13.83 -23.31 -1.65
C ASP A 36 -13.86 -24.40 -0.58
N ALA A 37 -13.60 -25.64 -0.99
CA ALA A 37 -13.25 -26.71 -0.07
C ALA A 37 -11.94 -26.32 0.65
N PRO A 38 -11.83 -26.59 1.98
CA PRO A 38 -10.60 -26.28 2.71
C PRO A 38 -9.41 -27.04 2.09
N PRO A 39 -8.24 -26.38 1.99
CA PRO A 39 -7.05 -27.05 1.47
C PRO A 39 -6.64 -28.22 2.36
N PRO A 40 -5.88 -29.19 1.84
CA PRO A 40 -5.35 -30.30 2.63
C PRO A 40 -4.62 -29.80 3.90
N PRO A 41 -4.73 -30.51 5.04
CA PRO A 41 -4.17 -30.06 6.33
C PRO A 41 -2.66 -29.75 6.28
N GLU A 42 -1.90 -30.45 5.47
CA GLU A 42 -0.47 -30.22 5.28
C GLU A 42 -0.19 -28.87 4.65
N ILE A 43 -0.94 -28.53 3.60
CA ILE A 43 -0.85 -27.23 2.91
C ILE A 43 -1.28 -26.10 3.84
N MET A 44 -2.36 -26.32 4.59
CA MET A 44 -2.86 -25.34 5.56
C MET A 44 -1.82 -25.07 6.67
N THR A 45 -1.14 -26.10 7.17
CA THR A 45 -0.08 -25.94 8.17
C THR A 45 1.08 -25.12 7.61
N MET A 46 1.50 -25.37 6.38
CA MET A 46 2.56 -24.63 5.72
C MET A 46 2.17 -23.18 5.44
N ALA A 47 0.95 -22.95 4.97
CA ALA A 47 0.43 -21.60 4.75
C ALA A 47 0.40 -20.79 6.07
N ASN A 48 -0.13 -21.37 7.15
CA ASN A 48 -0.15 -20.74 8.47
C ASN A 48 1.25 -20.41 8.99
N PHE A 49 2.23 -21.29 8.77
CA PHE A 49 3.63 -21.00 9.13
C PHE A 49 4.19 -19.80 8.36
N LEU A 50 3.91 -19.70 7.06
CA LEU A 50 4.29 -18.55 6.25
C LEU A 50 3.60 -17.27 6.70
N ASP A 51 2.31 -17.34 7.00
CA ASP A 51 1.54 -16.19 7.46
C ASP A 51 2.10 -15.64 8.78
N LEU A 52 2.45 -16.53 9.71
CA LEU A 52 3.01 -16.14 11.01
C LEU A 52 4.46 -15.63 10.94
N THR A 53 5.24 -16.05 9.96
CA THR A 53 6.66 -15.72 9.87
C THR A 53 6.93 -14.67 8.81
N PHE A 54 6.48 -14.89 7.58
CA PHE A 54 6.79 -14.05 6.43
C PHE A 54 6.03 -12.72 6.45
N ILE A 55 4.70 -12.75 6.71
CA ILE A 55 3.88 -11.53 6.68
C ILE A 55 4.37 -10.48 7.68
N PRO A 56 4.64 -10.78 8.97
CA PRO A 56 5.16 -9.79 9.90
C PRO A 56 6.50 -9.19 9.48
N ILE A 57 7.42 -10.01 8.96
CA ILE A 57 8.74 -9.54 8.50
C ILE A 57 8.57 -8.55 7.34
N VAL A 58 7.79 -8.92 6.34
CA VAL A 58 7.53 -8.08 5.16
C VAL A 58 6.84 -6.79 5.56
N PHE A 59 5.88 -6.88 6.48
CA PHE A 59 5.18 -5.70 7.01
C PHE A 59 6.14 -4.75 7.74
N LEU A 60 7.04 -5.25 8.59
CA LEU A 60 8.03 -4.43 9.28
C LEU A 60 9.00 -3.76 8.31
N ILE A 61 9.44 -4.46 7.26
CA ILE A 61 10.30 -3.90 6.20
C ILE A 61 9.55 -2.75 5.49
N SER A 62 8.29 -2.97 5.13
CA SER A 62 7.46 -1.95 4.46
C SER A 62 7.27 -0.70 5.32
N VAL A 63 6.94 -0.88 6.60
CA VAL A 63 6.79 0.21 7.57
C VAL A 63 8.11 0.97 7.74
N GLY A 64 9.22 0.25 7.91
CA GLY A 64 10.55 0.85 8.04
C GLY A 64 10.94 1.67 6.81
N PHE A 65 10.69 1.14 5.61
CA PHE A 65 10.91 1.86 4.35
C PHE A 65 10.04 3.11 4.25
N THR A 66 8.76 3.00 4.58
CA THR A 66 7.81 4.13 4.56
C THR A 66 8.30 5.26 5.49
N ILE A 67 8.63 4.94 6.75
CA ILE A 67 9.14 5.91 7.71
C ILE A 67 10.44 6.57 7.21
N TRP A 68 11.33 5.79 6.60
CA TRP A 68 12.57 6.31 6.01
C TRP A 68 12.29 7.25 4.84
N TYR A 69 11.36 6.90 3.96
CA TYR A 69 10.96 7.73 2.81
C TYR A 69 10.30 9.02 3.27
N GLU A 70 9.43 8.97 4.27
CA GLU A 70 8.68 10.11 4.82
C GLU A 70 9.54 11.08 5.67
N ARG A 71 10.80 10.78 5.96
CA ARG A 71 11.64 11.64 6.84
C ARG A 71 11.58 13.13 6.54
N PRO A 72 11.68 13.60 5.28
CA PRO A 72 11.59 15.05 4.98
C PRO A 72 10.18 15.60 5.21
N ILE A 73 9.14 14.80 4.96
CA ILE A 73 7.72 15.15 5.18
C ILE A 73 7.50 15.34 6.69
N ARG A 74 7.94 14.36 7.48
CA ARG A 74 7.85 14.39 8.96
C ARG A 74 8.61 15.56 9.58
N ARG A 75 9.81 15.88 9.06
CA ARG A 75 10.59 17.05 9.48
C ARG A 75 9.86 18.35 9.13
N PHE A 76 9.35 18.48 7.93
CA PHE A 76 8.57 19.64 7.50
C PHE A 76 7.37 19.88 8.42
N ILE A 77 6.57 18.84 8.73
CA ILE A 77 5.44 18.93 9.66
C ILE A 77 5.91 19.29 11.07
N GLY A 78 7.07 18.77 11.49
CA GLY A 78 7.68 19.10 12.78
C GLY A 78 7.99 20.59 12.94
N HIS A 79 8.73 21.18 11.99
CA HIS A 79 9.03 22.62 11.97
C HIS A 79 7.77 23.47 11.86
N LEU A 80 6.81 23.06 11.03
CA LEU A 80 5.52 23.74 10.91
C LEU A 80 4.75 23.75 12.25
N ALA A 81 4.79 22.64 12.99
CA ALA A 81 4.14 22.52 14.29
C ALA A 81 4.80 23.41 15.36
N ALA A 82 6.11 23.56 15.28
CA ALA A 82 6.89 24.41 16.17
C ALA A 82 6.78 25.92 15.83
N GLY A 83 6.18 26.28 14.71
CA GLY A 83 6.12 27.66 14.23
C GLY A 83 7.48 28.18 13.70
N GLU A 84 8.39 27.28 13.38
CA GLU A 84 9.74 27.60 12.91
C GLU A 84 9.75 27.92 11.41
N THR A 85 10.75 28.71 11.01
CA THR A 85 10.97 29.00 9.59
C THR A 85 11.52 27.76 8.87
N ILE A 86 10.86 27.35 7.79
CA ILE A 86 11.22 26.15 7.04
C ILE A 86 12.18 26.52 5.90
N ALA A 87 13.39 25.93 5.92
CA ALA A 87 14.38 26.12 4.88
C ALA A 87 13.85 25.73 3.49
N GLY A 88 14.16 26.53 2.47
CA GLY A 88 13.70 26.31 1.09
C GLY A 88 14.01 24.92 0.51
N PRO A 89 15.22 24.36 0.72
CA PRO A 89 15.56 23.00 0.29
C PRO A 89 14.67 21.93 0.94
N LEU A 90 14.45 21.99 2.26
CA LEU A 90 13.59 21.03 2.96
C LEU A 90 12.13 21.10 2.44
N ARG A 91 11.61 22.32 2.24
CA ARG A 91 10.27 22.53 1.69
C ARG A 91 10.12 21.88 0.31
N ARG A 92 11.08 22.10 -0.58
CA ARG A 92 11.07 21.50 -1.94
C ARG A 92 11.13 19.99 -1.87
N GLN A 93 12.02 19.42 -1.09
CA GLN A 93 12.17 17.97 -0.93
C GLN A 93 10.93 17.34 -0.32
N ALA A 94 10.35 17.93 0.72
CA ALA A 94 9.15 17.44 1.37
C ALA A 94 7.94 17.46 0.41
N ARG A 95 7.76 18.55 -0.35
CA ARG A 95 6.69 18.65 -1.37
C ARG A 95 6.84 17.61 -2.48
N GLN A 96 8.05 17.43 -3.01
CA GLN A 96 8.32 16.45 -4.05
C GLN A 96 8.04 15.03 -3.56
N ARG A 97 8.55 14.67 -2.36
CA ARG A 97 8.31 13.34 -1.77
C ARG A 97 6.84 13.11 -1.47
N LEU A 98 6.15 14.10 -0.91
CA LEU A 98 4.72 14.01 -0.63
C LEU A 98 3.90 13.69 -1.88
N LEU A 99 4.16 14.36 -3.00
CA LEU A 99 3.41 14.13 -4.24
C LEU A 99 3.74 12.78 -4.89
N ASN A 100 4.94 12.25 -4.66
CA ASN A 100 5.36 10.94 -5.15
C ASN A 100 5.06 9.79 -4.17
N GLU A 101 4.66 10.10 -2.94
CA GLU A 101 4.47 9.13 -1.87
C GLU A 101 3.41 8.07 -2.20
N PRO A 102 2.22 8.41 -2.72
CA PRO A 102 1.23 7.40 -3.08
C PRO A 102 1.78 6.35 -4.06
N PHE A 103 2.59 6.78 -5.04
CA PHE A 103 3.19 5.87 -6.01
C PHE A 103 4.23 4.96 -5.37
N MET A 104 5.10 5.54 -4.54
CA MET A 104 6.13 4.78 -3.86
C MET A 104 5.53 3.71 -2.95
N LEU A 105 4.48 4.06 -2.19
CA LEU A 105 3.79 3.14 -1.32
C LEU A 105 3.09 2.01 -2.10
N ILE A 106 2.41 2.34 -3.20
CA ILE A 106 1.76 1.37 -4.07
C ILE A 106 2.80 0.43 -4.69
N MET A 107 3.90 0.97 -5.22
CA MET A 107 4.97 0.16 -5.82
C MET A 107 5.61 -0.80 -4.81
N VAL A 108 5.89 -0.32 -3.59
CA VAL A 108 6.40 -1.17 -2.51
C VAL A 108 5.41 -2.27 -2.17
N SER A 109 4.14 -1.92 -1.94
CA SER A 109 3.10 -2.89 -1.61
C SER A 109 2.91 -3.93 -2.72
N TRP A 110 2.85 -3.49 -3.98
CA TRP A 110 2.75 -4.39 -5.12
C TRP A 110 3.93 -5.36 -5.22
N SER A 111 5.16 -4.84 -5.05
CA SER A 111 6.35 -5.67 -5.05
C SER A 111 6.32 -6.74 -3.95
N LEU A 112 5.86 -6.39 -2.75
CA LEU A 112 5.74 -7.32 -1.64
C LEU A 112 4.70 -8.43 -1.92
N TRP A 113 3.57 -8.08 -2.53
CA TRP A 113 2.57 -9.06 -2.95
C TRP A 113 3.09 -9.99 -4.06
N LEU A 114 3.88 -9.47 -5.02
CA LEU A 114 4.55 -10.32 -6.00
C LEU A 114 5.54 -11.30 -5.34
N TYR A 115 6.34 -10.83 -4.38
CA TYR A 115 7.22 -11.73 -3.61
C TYR A 115 6.42 -12.76 -2.82
N ALA A 116 5.34 -12.38 -2.17
CA ALA A 116 4.45 -13.31 -1.48
C ALA A 116 3.93 -14.37 -2.48
N THR A 117 3.43 -13.97 -3.64
CA THR A 117 2.96 -14.88 -4.68
C THR A 117 4.02 -15.92 -5.07
N LEU A 118 5.26 -15.46 -5.30
CA LEU A 118 6.36 -16.36 -5.67
C LEU A 118 6.73 -17.33 -4.54
N ILE A 119 6.76 -16.85 -3.29
CA ILE A 119 7.13 -17.66 -2.13
C ILE A 119 6.06 -18.72 -1.84
N TYR A 120 4.78 -18.35 -1.79
CA TYR A 120 3.69 -19.30 -1.53
C TYR A 120 3.59 -20.34 -2.64
N SER A 121 3.51 -19.91 -3.89
CA SER A 121 3.42 -20.84 -5.02
C SER A 121 4.68 -21.71 -5.17
N GLY A 122 5.85 -21.13 -4.94
CA GLY A 122 7.12 -21.86 -5.01
C GLY A 122 7.26 -22.91 -3.92
N LEU A 123 6.88 -22.60 -2.67
CA LEU A 123 6.89 -23.57 -1.57
C LEU A 123 5.88 -24.70 -1.78
N PHE A 124 4.70 -24.41 -2.27
CA PHE A 124 3.71 -25.43 -2.61
C PHE A 124 4.23 -26.34 -3.71
N TRP A 125 4.86 -25.77 -4.74
CA TRP A 125 5.50 -26.54 -5.81
C TRP A 125 6.63 -27.45 -5.31
N LEU A 126 7.51 -26.92 -4.45
CA LEU A 126 8.63 -27.67 -3.87
C LEU A 126 8.16 -28.83 -2.96
N ASN A 127 7.02 -28.69 -2.33
CA ASN A 127 6.40 -29.72 -1.50
C ASN A 127 5.44 -30.64 -2.29
N HIS A 128 5.53 -30.64 -3.63
CA HIS A 128 4.75 -31.50 -4.50
C HIS A 128 3.22 -31.38 -4.30
N ALA A 129 2.75 -30.18 -3.92
CA ALA A 129 1.32 -29.91 -3.82
C ALA A 129 0.62 -30.11 -5.16
N ASP A 130 -0.68 -30.40 -5.13
CA ASP A 130 -1.49 -30.50 -6.34
C ASP A 130 -1.38 -29.20 -7.16
N PRO A 131 -1.22 -29.29 -8.50
CA PRO A 131 -1.23 -28.11 -9.38
C PRO A 131 -2.40 -27.16 -9.16
N VAL A 132 -3.56 -27.67 -8.76
CA VAL A 132 -4.74 -26.85 -8.42
C VAL A 132 -4.44 -25.96 -7.21
N GLU A 133 -3.81 -26.47 -6.17
CA GLU A 133 -3.46 -25.71 -4.97
C GLU A 133 -2.38 -24.64 -5.25
N ILE A 134 -1.42 -24.97 -6.12
CA ILE A 134 -0.40 -24.01 -6.58
C ILE A 134 -1.06 -22.84 -7.32
N HIS A 135 -1.99 -23.12 -8.23
CA HIS A 135 -2.74 -22.10 -8.96
C HIS A 135 -3.61 -21.26 -8.01
N ARG A 136 -4.28 -21.90 -7.06
CA ARG A 136 -5.06 -21.17 -6.01
C ARG A 136 -4.19 -20.21 -5.22
N ALA A 137 -3.01 -20.66 -4.75
CA ALA A 137 -2.09 -19.80 -4.01
C ALA A 137 -1.64 -18.60 -4.85
N LEU A 138 -1.32 -18.82 -6.14
CA LEU A 138 -0.94 -17.78 -7.07
C LEU A 138 -2.05 -16.74 -7.25
N PHE A 139 -3.26 -17.20 -7.59
CA PHE A 139 -4.39 -16.29 -7.83
C PHE A 139 -4.82 -15.56 -6.56
N ARG A 140 -4.83 -16.22 -5.40
CA ARG A 140 -5.11 -15.58 -4.11
C ARG A 140 -4.13 -14.44 -3.81
N SER A 141 -2.84 -14.71 -3.87
CA SER A 141 -1.81 -13.71 -3.55
C SER A 141 -1.86 -12.54 -4.54
N MET A 142 -2.02 -12.82 -5.84
CA MET A 142 -2.17 -11.76 -6.85
C MET A 142 -3.46 -10.95 -6.66
N GLY A 143 -4.57 -11.62 -6.36
CA GLY A 143 -5.86 -10.97 -6.08
C GLY A 143 -5.76 -10.03 -4.88
N ASN A 144 -5.18 -10.50 -3.77
CA ASN A 144 -4.91 -9.67 -2.59
C ASN A 144 -4.05 -8.46 -2.95
N GLY A 145 -2.98 -8.65 -3.71
CA GLY A 145 -2.12 -7.56 -4.17
C GLY A 145 -2.89 -6.54 -4.99
N LEU A 146 -3.74 -6.98 -5.92
CA LEU A 146 -4.53 -6.11 -6.77
C LEU A 146 -5.56 -5.31 -5.97
N ILE A 147 -6.31 -5.96 -5.06
CA ILE A 147 -7.26 -5.28 -4.17
C ILE A 147 -6.53 -4.25 -3.31
N THR A 148 -5.38 -4.64 -2.72
CA THR A 148 -4.56 -3.71 -1.92
C THR A 148 -4.17 -2.47 -2.72
N VAL A 149 -3.65 -2.64 -3.94
CA VAL A 149 -3.23 -1.51 -4.80
C VAL A 149 -4.39 -0.57 -5.10
N VAL A 150 -5.55 -1.11 -5.42
CA VAL A 150 -6.74 -0.32 -5.74
C VAL A 150 -7.23 0.46 -4.52
N VAL A 151 -7.42 -0.22 -3.39
CA VAL A 151 -7.87 0.41 -2.14
C VAL A 151 -6.86 1.46 -1.68
N ALA A 152 -5.56 1.11 -1.69
CA ALA A 152 -4.49 2.03 -1.33
C ALA A 152 -4.49 3.27 -2.22
N PHE A 153 -4.63 3.12 -3.52
CA PHE A 153 -4.66 4.23 -4.47
C PHE A 153 -5.71 5.27 -4.08
N PHE A 154 -6.96 4.85 -3.88
CA PHE A 154 -8.04 5.78 -3.54
C PHE A 154 -7.89 6.39 -2.14
N LEU A 155 -7.46 5.60 -1.16
CA LEU A 155 -7.23 6.11 0.20
C LEU A 155 -6.10 7.13 0.23
N LEU A 156 -4.94 6.81 -0.37
CA LEU A 156 -3.76 7.68 -0.40
C LEU A 156 -4.04 8.97 -1.17
N GLU A 157 -4.72 8.88 -2.32
CA GLU A 157 -5.10 10.07 -3.08
C GLU A 157 -6.08 10.96 -2.31
N SER A 158 -7.08 10.37 -1.65
CA SER A 158 -8.03 11.12 -0.83
C SER A 158 -7.33 11.84 0.34
N ILE A 159 -6.42 11.16 1.04
CA ILE A 159 -5.65 11.74 2.14
C ILE A 159 -4.73 12.86 1.63
N LEU A 160 -4.02 12.60 0.53
CA LEU A 160 -3.16 13.60 -0.09
C LEU A 160 -3.93 14.88 -0.42
N GLN A 161 -5.07 14.75 -1.08
CA GLN A 161 -5.85 15.90 -1.53
C GLN A 161 -6.54 16.63 -0.37
N ARG A 162 -7.14 15.91 0.57
CA ARG A 162 -7.97 16.52 1.61
C ARG A 162 -7.18 17.02 2.82
N TRP A 163 -6.08 16.34 3.18
CA TRP A 163 -5.38 16.62 4.45
C TRP A 163 -4.00 17.20 4.26
N LEU A 164 -3.21 16.65 3.33
CA LEU A 164 -1.80 17.01 3.20
C LEU A 164 -1.57 18.15 2.20
N ALA A 165 -2.22 18.12 1.04
CA ALA A 165 -2.04 19.16 0.05
C ALA A 165 -2.36 20.58 0.57
N PRO A 166 -3.46 20.84 1.32
CA PRO A 166 -3.72 22.16 1.88
C PRO A 166 -2.61 22.66 2.82
N VAL A 167 -1.98 21.75 3.57
CA VAL A 167 -0.91 22.08 4.52
C VAL A 167 0.40 22.39 3.80
N PHE A 168 0.74 21.62 2.78
CA PHE A 168 2.00 21.78 2.04
C PHE A 168 1.94 22.83 0.94
N PHE A 169 0.75 23.13 0.41
CA PHE A 169 0.53 24.03 -0.71
C PHE A 169 -0.59 25.04 -0.43
N PRO A 170 -0.49 25.85 0.65
CA PRO A 170 -1.56 26.78 1.02
C PRO A 170 -1.84 27.86 -0.04
N ALA A 171 -0.84 28.20 -0.85
CA ALA A 171 -0.96 29.17 -1.96
C ALA A 171 -1.13 28.49 -3.33
N GLY A 172 -1.42 27.19 -3.37
CA GLY A 172 -1.44 26.42 -4.62
C GLY A 172 -0.04 26.05 -5.11
N GLY A 173 0.11 25.80 -6.43
CA GLY A 173 1.42 25.47 -7.02
C GLY A 173 1.75 23.98 -7.07
N LEU A 174 0.78 23.09 -6.85
CA LEU A 174 0.93 21.63 -7.03
C LEU A 174 1.50 21.29 -8.41
N SER A 175 1.03 21.98 -9.45
CA SER A 175 1.47 21.75 -10.84
C SER A 175 2.88 22.24 -11.15
N GLN A 176 3.46 23.09 -10.30
CA GLN A 176 4.78 23.69 -10.50
C GLN A 176 5.91 22.89 -9.83
N THR A 177 5.59 21.85 -9.06
CA THR A 177 6.59 21.03 -8.40
C THR A 177 7.29 20.13 -9.43
N PRO A 178 8.62 20.25 -9.62
CA PRO A 178 9.35 19.45 -10.59
C PRO A 178 9.52 17.99 -10.13
N ARG A 179 9.74 17.08 -11.08
CA ARG A 179 10.02 15.66 -10.84
C ARG A 179 8.95 14.93 -10.03
N VAL A 180 7.69 15.24 -10.31
CA VAL A 180 6.53 14.57 -9.71
C VAL A 180 5.93 13.63 -10.74
N LEU A 181 5.68 12.39 -10.31
CA LEU A 181 4.92 11.43 -11.09
C LEU A 181 3.46 11.89 -11.15
N ARG A 182 2.96 12.17 -12.34
CA ARG A 182 1.58 12.61 -12.56
C ARG A 182 0.79 11.48 -13.19
N ILE A 183 -0.23 11.02 -12.49
CA ILE A 183 -1.18 10.09 -13.11
C ILE A 183 -2.20 10.91 -13.91
N GLY A 184 -2.22 10.69 -15.21
CA GLY A 184 -3.27 11.20 -16.07
C GLY A 184 -4.63 10.58 -15.71
N LEU A 185 -5.70 11.32 -16.02
CA LEU A 185 -7.08 10.85 -15.79
C LEU A 185 -7.33 9.46 -16.41
N GLY A 186 -6.75 9.19 -17.59
CA GLY A 186 -6.88 7.91 -18.28
C GLY A 186 -6.33 6.74 -17.47
N LEU A 187 -5.19 6.89 -16.78
CA LEU A 187 -4.64 5.82 -15.95
C LEU A 187 -5.47 5.59 -14.68
N ARG A 188 -6.08 6.66 -14.12
CA ARG A 188 -7.02 6.53 -12.99
C ARG A 188 -8.28 5.76 -13.39
N LEU A 189 -8.84 6.07 -14.56
CA LEU A 189 -9.99 5.36 -15.11
C LEU A 189 -9.64 3.91 -15.45
N ALA A 190 -8.45 3.66 -16.01
CA ALA A 190 -7.96 2.30 -16.28
C ALA A 190 -7.82 1.49 -14.99
N ALA A 191 -7.25 2.07 -13.93
CA ALA A 191 -7.14 1.42 -12.62
C ALA A 191 -8.52 1.09 -12.03
N LEU A 192 -9.49 2.01 -12.15
CA LEU A 192 -10.86 1.79 -11.69
C LEU A 192 -11.54 0.67 -12.48
N LEU A 193 -11.44 0.69 -13.81
CA LEU A 193 -11.99 -0.35 -14.67
C LEU A 193 -11.37 -1.72 -14.39
N LEU A 194 -10.07 -1.76 -14.16
CA LEU A 194 -9.34 -2.97 -13.80
C LEU A 194 -9.83 -3.51 -12.44
N ALA A 195 -10.02 -2.64 -11.45
CA ALA A 195 -10.57 -3.01 -10.17
C ALA A 195 -12.00 -3.58 -10.26
N CYS A 196 -12.87 -2.92 -11.03
CA CYS A 196 -14.28 -3.31 -11.13
C CYS A 196 -14.52 -4.56 -11.98
N ASN A 197 -13.65 -4.86 -12.94
CA ASN A 197 -13.84 -5.96 -13.88
C ASN A 197 -12.92 -7.15 -13.60
N VAL A 198 -11.65 -6.94 -13.26
CA VAL A 198 -10.69 -8.03 -13.09
C VAL A 198 -10.80 -8.66 -11.70
N VAL A 199 -11.00 -7.87 -10.66
CA VAL A 199 -11.13 -8.42 -9.29
C VAL A 199 -12.31 -9.40 -9.21
N PRO A 200 -13.53 -9.08 -9.65
CA PRO A 200 -14.65 -10.02 -9.61
C PRO A 200 -14.51 -11.25 -10.54
N LEU A 201 -13.63 -11.17 -11.56
CA LEU A 201 -13.41 -12.30 -12.50
C LEU A 201 -12.36 -13.28 -11.97
N VAL A 202 -11.54 -12.88 -11.03
CA VAL A 202 -10.43 -13.67 -10.46
C VAL A 202 -10.83 -14.27 -9.11
N THR A 203 -11.93 -13.80 -8.53
CA THR A 203 -12.53 -14.31 -7.28
C THR A 203 -13.72 -15.21 -7.56
#